data_c3e8d538d7318f39ed7ba82ffeca8c96
#
_entry.id   c3e8d538d7318f39ed7ba82ffeca8c96
#
_cell.length_a   1.000
_cell.length_b   1.000
_cell.length_c   1.000
_cell.angle_alpha   90.00
_cell.angle_beta   90.00
_cell.angle_gamma   90.00
#
_symmetry.space_group_name_H-M   'P 1'
#
loop_
_entity.id
_entity.type
_entity.pdbx_description
1 polymer ?
#
loop_
_entity_poly.entity_id
_entity_poly.type
_entity_poly.pdbx_seq_one_letter_code
_entity_poly.pdbx_strand_id
1 'polypeptide(L)'
;MLGSAATAWPPAARAQQQAMVGEPTPSQQSLLALGWLNFFLSGVQASFGPICAAYLAAQGWTAQNIGFVLSIGGTASLASQVPGGLLLDAVRAKRLLIAAGTVIVAFSIAIFSLWPSFPVVALAEVLQGITGGVLGPAVVAITLGLVGHAALAGRLGQNQRFAAAGGVAVTLTMALLAYSEPLWAMFVPVVLAVPMFVALNQIRAQEIDFGRASGAKHAHADRPPRARRDGTLLKKRRLLIFAACAVLFQVANASMLPLASGLLAYEGMRQAAPLVAALIIVPQLIEVLLAPWVGQRAEKSGRKPLLLVAFAALPIRAMLFALTSNPLALIVTQVLDGISGVVLGVMTALVIADVTKGTGRFNLAQGMFGTVMGIGASLSPALSGLIAHHFGHSAGFVSLAGEGFVALVVLAVFLPETKEDTPHLDVARPLNSLSSPPLKVCPKAGWVMSRVRLHNRRYNDR
;
A
#
# COMPACT_ATOMS: atom_id res chain seq x y z
N MET A 1 45.15 -33.39 -30.18
CA MET A 1 44.67 -32.06 -30.55
C MET A 1 43.16 -32.14 -30.77
N LEU A 2 42.38 -31.85 -29.75
CA LEU A 2 40.91 -31.71 -29.85
C LEU A 2 40.60 -30.30 -29.37
N GLY A 3 40.34 -29.40 -30.32
CA GLY A 3 39.99 -28.01 -30.07
C GLY A 3 38.57 -27.92 -29.53
N SER A 4 38.40 -27.30 -28.35
CA SER A 4 37.13 -26.99 -27.73
C SER A 4 36.42 -25.90 -28.52
N ALA A 5 35.41 -26.25 -29.31
CA ALA A 5 34.46 -25.29 -29.87
C ALA A 5 33.55 -24.78 -28.74
N ALA A 6 33.96 -23.70 -28.09
CA ALA A 6 33.08 -22.94 -27.19
C ALA A 6 31.96 -22.33 -28.03
N THR A 7 30.77 -22.89 -27.94
CA THR A 7 29.54 -22.37 -28.55
C THR A 7 29.26 -21.00 -27.97
N ALA A 8 29.64 -19.98 -28.74
CA ALA A 8 29.38 -18.58 -28.33
C ALA A 8 27.88 -18.32 -28.46
N TRP A 9 27.21 -18.16 -27.33
CA TRP A 9 25.81 -17.72 -27.25
C TRP A 9 25.59 -16.39 -27.98
N PRO A 10 24.43 -16.17 -28.62
CA PRO A 10 24.11 -14.93 -29.29
C PRO A 10 24.26 -13.74 -28.35
N PRO A 11 24.71 -12.56 -28.81
CA PRO A 11 24.92 -11.38 -27.96
C PRO A 11 23.68 -11.00 -27.11
N ALA A 12 22.49 -11.19 -27.66
CA ALA A 12 21.23 -10.95 -26.96
C ALA A 12 21.01 -11.92 -25.78
N ALA A 13 21.39 -13.19 -25.92
CA ALA A 13 21.27 -14.15 -24.82
C ALA A 13 22.31 -13.92 -23.71
N ARG A 14 23.53 -13.46 -24.08
CA ARG A 14 24.54 -13.03 -23.10
C ARG A 14 24.11 -11.78 -22.36
N ALA A 15 23.49 -10.80 -23.03
CA ALA A 15 22.95 -9.60 -22.40
C ALA A 15 21.79 -9.93 -21.44
N GLN A 16 20.93 -10.88 -21.81
CA GLN A 16 19.86 -11.37 -20.90
C GLN A 16 20.41 -12.15 -19.71
N GLN A 17 21.42 -12.98 -19.90
CA GLN A 17 22.06 -13.74 -18.83
C GLN A 17 22.88 -12.83 -17.91
N GLN A 18 23.56 -11.81 -18.44
CA GLN A 18 24.23 -10.77 -17.64
C GLN A 18 23.25 -9.89 -16.90
N ALA A 19 22.07 -9.60 -17.46
CA ALA A 19 21.00 -8.88 -16.79
C ALA A 19 20.38 -9.71 -15.64
N MET A 20 20.32 -11.03 -15.76
CA MET A 20 19.84 -11.90 -14.67
C MET A 20 20.89 -12.16 -13.58
N VAL A 21 22.17 -12.13 -13.90
CA VAL A 21 23.28 -12.36 -12.94
C VAL A 21 23.62 -11.10 -12.15
N GLY A 22 23.19 -9.90 -12.61
CA GLY A 22 23.56 -8.60 -12.03
C GLY A 22 22.53 -7.95 -11.12
N GLU A 23 21.36 -8.55 -10.86
CA GLU A 23 20.40 -7.95 -9.93
C GLU A 23 20.80 -8.26 -8.48
N PRO A 24 21.16 -7.24 -7.65
CA PRO A 24 21.47 -7.48 -6.26
C PRO A 24 20.21 -8.02 -5.58
N THR A 25 20.28 -9.29 -5.15
CA THR A 25 19.22 -9.87 -4.31
C THR A 25 19.27 -9.15 -2.94
N PRO A 26 18.14 -8.64 -2.44
CA PRO A 26 18.11 -7.94 -1.17
C PRO A 26 18.56 -8.88 -0.04
N SER A 27 19.35 -8.38 0.88
CA SER A 27 19.82 -9.16 2.04
C SER A 27 18.64 -9.53 2.94
N GLN A 28 18.74 -10.70 3.59
CA GLN A 28 17.75 -11.13 4.60
C GLN A 28 17.63 -10.10 5.72
N GLN A 29 18.71 -9.42 6.06
CA GLN A 29 18.72 -8.33 7.05
C GLN A 29 17.81 -7.17 6.61
N SER A 30 17.93 -6.68 5.38
CA SER A 30 17.07 -5.59 4.86
C SER A 30 15.61 -6.02 4.76
N LEU A 31 15.35 -7.27 4.41
CA LEU A 31 13.98 -7.78 4.36
C LEU A 31 13.35 -7.89 5.76
N LEU A 32 14.05 -8.42 6.75
CA LEU A 32 13.56 -8.46 8.13
C LEU A 32 13.36 -7.06 8.71
N ALA A 33 14.33 -6.17 8.50
CA ALA A 33 14.24 -4.78 8.92
C ALA A 33 13.03 -4.06 8.32
N LEU A 34 12.72 -4.31 7.04
CA LEU A 34 11.52 -3.78 6.37
C LEU A 34 10.23 -4.33 7.01
N GLY A 35 10.20 -5.59 7.43
CA GLY A 35 9.11 -6.17 8.20
C GLY A 35 8.89 -5.42 9.51
N TRP A 36 9.94 -5.28 10.32
CA TRP A 36 9.87 -4.54 11.59
C TRP A 36 9.50 -3.08 11.42
N LEU A 37 9.98 -2.42 10.36
CA LEU A 37 9.56 -1.06 10.02
C LEU A 37 8.04 -0.97 9.81
N ASN A 38 7.44 -1.92 9.08
CA ASN A 38 5.99 -1.99 8.89
C ASN A 38 5.25 -2.25 10.21
N PHE A 39 5.81 -3.12 11.08
CA PHE A 39 5.25 -3.42 12.41
C PHE A 39 5.12 -2.14 13.25
N PHE A 40 6.20 -1.39 13.42
CA PHE A 40 6.20 -0.20 14.25
C PHE A 40 5.37 0.93 13.64
N LEU A 41 5.48 1.15 12.33
CA LEU A 41 4.74 2.20 11.63
C LEU A 41 3.22 1.98 11.72
N SER A 42 2.75 0.77 11.43
CA SER A 42 1.34 0.44 11.49
C SER A 42 0.80 0.50 12.91
N GLY A 43 1.56 0.02 13.89
CA GLY A 43 1.19 0.09 15.29
C GLY A 43 0.94 1.53 15.76
N VAL A 44 1.83 2.45 15.37
CA VAL A 44 1.67 3.88 15.67
C VAL A 44 0.43 4.45 14.99
N GLN A 45 0.20 4.16 13.71
CA GLN A 45 -0.91 4.71 12.94
C GLN A 45 -2.28 4.16 13.37
N ALA A 46 -2.40 2.86 13.61
CA ALA A 46 -3.68 2.22 13.92
C ALA A 46 -4.27 2.65 15.28
N SER A 47 -3.40 2.93 16.24
CA SER A 47 -3.80 3.17 17.62
C SER A 47 -3.99 4.65 17.94
N PHE A 48 -3.39 5.55 17.16
CA PHE A 48 -3.28 6.96 17.52
C PHE A 48 -4.64 7.67 17.60
N GLY A 49 -5.45 7.63 16.56
CA GLY A 49 -6.72 8.37 16.50
C GLY A 49 -7.68 8.07 17.66
N PRO A 50 -8.07 6.81 17.89
CA PRO A 50 -8.97 6.45 18.97
C PRO A 50 -8.44 6.80 20.36
N ILE A 51 -7.15 6.60 20.60
CA ILE A 51 -6.55 6.85 21.93
C ILE A 51 -6.32 8.34 22.15
N CYS A 52 -5.97 9.10 21.11
CA CYS A 52 -5.93 10.56 21.15
C CYS A 52 -7.30 11.13 21.56
N ALA A 53 -8.37 10.67 20.92
CA ALA A 53 -9.72 11.11 21.26
C ALA A 53 -10.07 10.79 22.73
N ALA A 54 -9.74 9.59 23.22
CA ALA A 54 -9.97 9.19 24.60
C ALA A 54 -9.14 10.03 25.59
N TYR A 55 -7.87 10.29 25.28
CA TYR A 55 -6.99 11.14 26.08
C TYR A 55 -7.52 12.58 26.20
N LEU A 56 -7.93 13.20 25.08
CA LEU A 56 -8.48 14.56 25.08
C LEU A 56 -9.81 14.64 25.84
N ALA A 57 -10.67 13.61 25.71
CA ALA A 57 -11.90 13.50 26.50
C ALA A 57 -11.59 13.43 28.01
N ALA A 58 -10.57 12.68 28.42
CA ALA A 58 -10.12 12.61 29.80
C ALA A 58 -9.56 13.96 30.31
N GLN A 59 -9.02 14.81 29.40
CA GLN A 59 -8.62 16.19 29.73
C GLN A 59 -9.78 17.19 29.73
N GLY A 60 -11.04 16.73 29.64
CA GLY A 60 -12.22 17.58 29.70
C GLY A 60 -12.61 18.27 28.40
N TRP A 61 -12.06 17.83 27.26
CA TRP A 61 -12.43 18.38 25.96
C TRP A 61 -13.84 17.96 25.54
N THR A 62 -14.56 18.88 24.92
CA THR A 62 -15.88 18.56 24.34
C THR A 62 -15.72 17.67 23.11
N ALA A 63 -16.71 16.81 22.85
CA ALA A 63 -16.74 15.97 21.66
C ALA A 63 -16.63 16.80 20.35
N GLN A 64 -17.16 18.03 20.36
CA GLN A 64 -17.06 18.96 19.25
C GLN A 64 -15.60 19.36 18.97
N ASN A 65 -14.84 19.78 20.00
CA ASN A 65 -13.45 20.19 19.84
C ASN A 65 -12.56 19.02 19.41
N ILE A 66 -12.79 17.83 19.96
CA ILE A 66 -12.11 16.60 19.55
C ILE A 66 -12.40 16.32 18.06
N GLY A 67 -13.66 16.37 17.64
CA GLY A 67 -14.05 16.19 16.24
C GLY A 67 -13.39 17.20 15.31
N PHE A 68 -13.29 18.47 15.70
CA PHE A 68 -12.62 19.50 14.90
C PHE A 68 -11.13 19.22 14.71
N VAL A 69 -10.38 18.91 15.76
CA VAL A 69 -8.93 18.68 15.61
C VAL A 69 -8.64 17.42 14.80
N LEU A 70 -9.39 16.34 14.99
CA LEU A 70 -9.25 15.12 14.17
C LEU A 70 -9.61 15.36 12.69
N SER A 71 -10.61 16.23 12.43
CA SER A 71 -10.97 16.63 11.06
C SER A 71 -9.87 17.47 10.40
N ILE A 72 -9.19 18.33 11.16
CA ILE A 72 -8.02 19.09 10.68
C ILE A 72 -6.91 18.11 10.25
N GLY A 73 -6.58 17.12 11.08
CA GLY A 73 -5.60 16.08 10.78
C GLY A 73 -5.97 15.26 9.52
N GLY A 74 -7.23 14.83 9.43
CA GLY A 74 -7.74 14.12 8.26
C GLY A 74 -7.66 14.93 6.97
N THR A 75 -8.02 16.21 7.03
CA THR A 75 -7.91 17.13 5.88
C THR A 75 -6.46 17.33 5.46
N ALA A 76 -5.55 17.53 6.43
CA ALA A 76 -4.12 17.65 6.17
C ALA A 76 -3.55 16.37 5.52
N SER A 77 -4.00 15.20 5.98
CA SER A 77 -3.61 13.91 5.38
C SER A 77 -4.05 13.80 3.92
N LEU A 78 -5.31 14.13 3.63
CA LEU A 78 -5.82 14.11 2.24
C LEU A 78 -5.05 15.10 1.35
N ALA A 79 -4.81 16.32 1.83
CA ALA A 79 -4.09 17.35 1.09
C ALA A 79 -2.63 16.97 0.82
N SER A 80 -2.00 16.22 1.72
CA SER A 80 -0.58 15.85 1.63
C SER A 80 -0.30 14.65 0.72
N GLN A 81 -1.28 13.80 0.41
CA GLN A 81 -1.07 12.55 -0.29
C GLN A 81 -0.54 12.74 -1.72
N VAL A 82 -1.12 13.65 -2.50
CA VAL A 82 -0.65 13.94 -3.87
C VAL A 82 0.71 14.65 -3.86
N PRO A 83 0.94 15.73 -3.11
CA PRO A 83 2.25 16.34 -2.97
C PRO A 83 3.30 15.37 -2.42
N GLY A 84 2.94 14.54 -1.44
CA GLY A 84 3.80 13.51 -0.86
C GLY A 84 4.24 12.47 -1.90
N GLY A 85 3.33 12.01 -2.74
CA GLY A 85 3.63 11.11 -3.85
C GLY A 85 4.59 11.72 -4.87
N LEU A 86 4.40 13.01 -5.22
CA LEU A 86 5.31 13.76 -6.09
C LEU A 86 6.71 13.91 -5.46
N LEU A 87 6.75 14.24 -4.17
CA LEU A 87 8.01 14.35 -3.41
C LEU A 87 8.76 13.00 -3.41
N LEU A 88 8.06 11.91 -3.18
CA LEU A 88 8.65 10.57 -3.18
C LEU A 88 9.17 10.13 -4.56
N ASP A 89 8.54 10.55 -5.64
CA ASP A 89 9.04 10.28 -6.99
C ASP A 89 10.27 11.13 -7.33
N ALA A 90 10.38 12.34 -6.76
CA ALA A 90 11.49 13.26 -6.99
C ALA A 90 12.73 12.98 -6.14
N VAL A 91 12.54 12.53 -4.88
CA VAL A 91 13.62 12.41 -3.89
C VAL A 91 14.22 11.00 -3.88
N ARG A 92 15.55 10.91 -3.97
CA ARG A 92 16.30 9.65 -3.84
C ARG A 92 16.36 9.14 -2.40
N ALA A 93 16.46 10.05 -1.44
CA ALA A 93 16.67 9.73 -0.02
C ALA A 93 15.37 9.35 0.71
N LYS A 94 14.64 8.32 0.20
CA LYS A 94 13.36 7.86 0.80
C LYS A 94 13.50 7.46 2.28
N ARG A 95 14.65 6.88 2.67
CA ARG A 95 14.96 6.56 4.07
C ARG A 95 14.98 7.81 4.95
N LEU A 96 15.57 8.91 4.45
CA LEU A 96 15.63 10.18 5.19
C LEU A 96 14.22 10.77 5.38
N LEU A 97 13.33 10.65 4.37
CA LEU A 97 11.93 11.08 4.50
C LEU A 97 11.19 10.28 5.57
N ILE A 98 11.40 8.96 5.63
CA ILE A 98 10.82 8.13 6.70
C ILE A 98 11.39 8.54 8.06
N ALA A 99 12.70 8.74 8.16
CA ALA A 99 13.35 9.17 9.40
C ALA A 99 12.81 10.53 9.89
N ALA A 100 12.74 11.53 9.00
CA ALA A 100 12.19 12.84 9.32
C ALA A 100 10.73 12.76 9.73
N GLY A 101 9.91 11.99 8.99
CA GLY A 101 8.51 11.77 9.33
C GLY A 101 8.34 11.11 10.70
N THR A 102 9.17 10.12 11.05
CA THR A 102 9.15 9.48 12.36
C THR A 102 9.45 10.48 13.50
N VAL A 103 10.44 11.36 13.30
CA VAL A 103 10.76 12.42 14.28
C VAL A 103 9.59 13.38 14.43
N ILE A 104 8.99 13.82 13.31
CA ILE A 104 7.85 14.74 13.32
C ILE A 104 6.67 14.13 14.08
N VAL A 105 6.34 12.86 13.82
CA VAL A 105 5.25 12.16 14.53
C VAL A 105 5.56 12.05 16.02
N ALA A 106 6.75 11.58 16.40
CA ALA A 106 7.12 11.44 17.81
C ALA A 106 7.10 12.78 18.54
N PHE A 107 7.65 13.83 17.90
CA PHE A 107 7.67 15.18 18.47
C PHE A 107 6.25 15.75 18.61
N SER A 108 5.39 15.61 17.59
CA SER A 108 4.02 16.12 17.62
C SER A 108 3.20 15.43 18.71
N ILE A 109 3.35 14.12 18.89
CA ILE A 109 2.68 13.38 19.97
C ILE A 109 3.19 13.83 21.34
N ALA A 110 4.51 13.95 21.51
CA ALA A 110 5.09 14.37 22.78
C ALA A 110 4.62 15.77 23.19
N ILE A 111 4.63 16.73 22.25
CA ILE A 111 4.30 18.12 22.59
C ILE A 111 2.81 18.27 22.94
N PHE A 112 1.89 17.65 22.21
CA PHE A 112 0.48 17.78 22.54
C PHE A 112 0.11 16.98 23.80
N SER A 113 0.80 15.88 24.10
CA SER A 113 0.56 15.13 25.35
C SER A 113 0.96 15.92 26.58
N LEU A 114 1.97 16.80 26.48
CA LEU A 114 2.42 17.66 27.55
C LEU A 114 1.62 18.97 27.66
N TRP A 115 1.14 19.50 26.52
CA TRP A 115 0.35 20.75 26.44
C TRP A 115 -0.91 20.54 25.59
N PRO A 116 -1.96 19.93 26.14
CA PRO A 116 -3.19 19.62 25.38
C PRO A 116 -4.06 20.87 25.17
N SER A 117 -3.49 21.95 24.60
CA SER A 117 -4.24 23.13 24.18
C SER A 117 -4.71 23.00 22.72
N PHE A 118 -5.83 23.64 22.37
CA PHE A 118 -6.41 23.51 21.03
C PHE A 118 -5.42 23.84 19.89
N PRO A 119 -4.64 24.93 19.92
CA PRO A 119 -3.67 25.23 18.85
C PRO A 119 -2.55 24.18 18.75
N VAL A 120 -2.07 23.67 19.88
CA VAL A 120 -0.99 22.67 19.91
C VAL A 120 -1.47 21.33 19.35
N VAL A 121 -2.67 20.88 19.79
CA VAL A 121 -3.27 19.64 19.27
C VAL A 121 -3.58 19.78 17.79
N ALA A 122 -4.15 20.90 17.34
CA ALA A 122 -4.42 21.14 15.92
C ALA A 122 -3.15 21.13 15.07
N LEU A 123 -2.06 21.75 15.55
CA LEU A 123 -0.76 21.70 14.88
C LEU A 123 -0.19 20.27 14.83
N ALA A 124 -0.29 19.53 15.92
CA ALA A 124 0.15 18.14 15.99
C ALA A 124 -0.62 17.26 14.99
N GLU A 125 -1.93 17.42 14.90
CA GLU A 125 -2.79 16.72 13.94
C GLU A 125 -2.44 17.05 12.48
N VAL A 126 -2.14 18.34 12.18
CA VAL A 126 -1.66 18.73 10.84
C VAL A 126 -0.34 18.04 10.51
N LEU A 127 0.63 18.06 11.44
CA LEU A 127 1.94 17.42 11.24
C LEU A 127 1.82 15.92 11.02
N GLN A 128 0.95 15.25 11.80
CA GLN A 128 0.69 13.83 11.64
C GLN A 128 -0.03 13.52 10.34
N GLY A 129 -1.04 14.30 9.98
CA GLY A 129 -1.76 14.16 8.71
C GLY A 129 -0.80 14.26 7.51
N ILE A 130 0.03 15.30 7.47
CA ILE A 130 1.03 15.49 6.42
C ILE A 130 1.99 14.29 6.36
N THR A 131 2.46 13.85 7.52
CA THR A 131 3.42 12.75 7.61
C THR A 131 2.79 11.42 7.21
N GLY A 132 1.54 11.16 7.61
CA GLY A 132 0.77 9.97 7.24
C GLY A 132 0.61 9.82 5.73
N GLY A 133 0.38 10.91 5.01
CA GLY A 133 0.30 10.91 3.54
C GLY A 133 1.61 10.54 2.82
N VAL A 134 2.75 10.60 3.52
CA VAL A 134 4.09 10.31 2.96
C VAL A 134 4.64 8.96 3.42
N LEU A 135 4.52 8.62 4.71
CA LEU A 135 5.20 7.46 5.30
C LEU A 135 4.75 6.12 4.69
N GLY A 136 3.45 5.89 4.55
CA GLY A 136 2.92 4.67 3.95
C GLY A 136 3.45 4.44 2.52
N PRO A 137 3.22 5.37 1.58
CA PRO A 137 3.78 5.29 0.23
C PRO A 137 5.31 5.16 0.20
N ALA A 138 6.05 5.80 1.12
CA ALA A 138 7.51 5.70 1.17
C ALA A 138 7.98 4.28 1.49
N VAL A 139 7.34 3.59 2.43
CA VAL A 139 7.66 2.20 2.77
C VAL A 139 7.35 1.25 1.61
N VAL A 140 6.22 1.45 0.92
CA VAL A 140 5.87 0.66 -0.29
C VAL A 140 6.87 0.93 -1.42
N ALA A 141 7.32 2.18 -1.59
CA ALA A 141 8.35 2.54 -2.57
C ALA A 141 9.71 1.86 -2.27
N ILE A 142 10.13 1.83 -1.00
CA ILE A 142 11.33 1.09 -0.58
C ILE A 142 11.14 -0.41 -0.85
N THR A 143 9.97 -0.96 -0.55
CA THR A 143 9.65 -2.36 -0.85
C THR A 143 9.84 -2.67 -2.33
N LEU A 144 9.24 -1.86 -3.22
CA LEU A 144 9.38 -2.01 -4.66
C LEU A 144 10.85 -1.86 -5.12
N GLY A 145 11.59 -0.89 -4.53
CA GLY A 145 13.00 -0.66 -4.83
C GLY A 145 13.90 -1.82 -4.44
N LEU A 146 13.59 -2.53 -3.34
CA LEU A 146 14.36 -3.68 -2.85
C LEU A 146 14.08 -4.96 -3.65
N VAL A 147 12.80 -5.31 -3.85
CA VAL A 147 12.46 -6.64 -4.39
C VAL A 147 12.06 -6.62 -5.87
N GLY A 148 11.86 -5.45 -6.46
CA GLY A 148 11.36 -5.33 -7.83
C GLY A 148 9.91 -5.83 -8.00
N HIS A 149 9.41 -5.79 -9.23
CA HIS A 149 8.01 -6.16 -9.53
C HIS A 149 7.73 -7.67 -9.38
N ALA A 150 8.72 -8.51 -9.68
CA ALA A 150 8.54 -9.96 -9.70
C ALA A 150 8.23 -10.56 -8.30
N ALA A 151 8.90 -10.07 -7.25
CA ALA A 151 8.71 -10.53 -5.89
C ALA A 151 7.84 -9.59 -5.02
N LEU A 152 7.26 -8.55 -5.64
CA LEU A 152 6.54 -7.49 -4.90
C LEU A 152 5.34 -8.04 -4.17
N ALA A 153 4.54 -8.91 -4.79
CA ALA A 153 3.30 -9.43 -4.21
C ALA A 153 3.56 -10.24 -2.93
N GLY A 154 4.48 -11.19 -2.99
CA GLY A 154 4.87 -11.99 -1.81
C GLY A 154 5.43 -11.11 -0.71
N ARG A 155 6.25 -10.09 -1.06
CA ARG A 155 6.82 -9.16 -0.08
C ARG A 155 5.77 -8.26 0.57
N LEU A 156 4.82 -7.73 -0.20
CA LEU A 156 3.72 -6.93 0.35
C LEU A 156 2.85 -7.75 1.31
N GLY A 157 2.58 -9.03 1.00
CA GLY A 157 1.91 -9.93 1.93
C GLY A 157 2.66 -10.09 3.25
N GLN A 158 3.99 -10.27 3.22
CA GLN A 158 4.80 -10.31 4.43
C GLN A 158 4.79 -8.97 5.19
N ASN A 159 4.92 -7.85 4.50
CA ASN A 159 4.87 -6.53 5.11
C ASN A 159 3.51 -6.29 5.79
N GLN A 160 2.40 -6.68 5.16
CA GLN A 160 1.05 -6.57 5.73
C GLN A 160 0.90 -7.44 6.99
N ARG A 161 1.47 -8.64 7.00
CA ARG A 161 1.50 -9.48 8.20
C ARG A 161 2.18 -8.78 9.39
N PHE A 162 3.36 -8.19 9.15
CA PHE A 162 4.07 -7.43 10.18
C PHE A 162 3.29 -6.20 10.60
N ALA A 163 2.69 -5.49 9.65
CA ALA A 163 1.87 -4.30 9.92
C ALA A 163 0.66 -4.64 10.81
N ALA A 164 -0.09 -5.68 10.46
CA ALA A 164 -1.24 -6.12 11.25
C ALA A 164 -0.84 -6.60 12.65
N ALA A 165 0.27 -7.36 12.76
CA ALA A 165 0.81 -7.77 14.06
C ALA A 165 1.22 -6.58 14.93
N GLY A 166 1.82 -5.54 14.32
CA GLY A 166 2.16 -4.28 14.99
C GLY A 166 0.91 -3.53 15.46
N GLY A 167 -0.12 -3.45 14.60
CA GLY A 167 -1.40 -2.87 14.95
C GLY A 167 -2.02 -3.54 16.18
N VAL A 168 -2.12 -4.87 16.21
CA VAL A 168 -2.63 -5.62 17.37
C VAL A 168 -1.79 -5.35 18.61
N ALA A 169 -0.48 -5.53 18.54
CA ALA A 169 0.40 -5.43 19.70
C ALA A 169 0.38 -4.02 20.32
N VAL A 170 0.48 -2.99 19.47
CA VAL A 170 0.51 -1.60 19.95
C VAL A 170 -0.86 -1.16 20.46
N THR A 171 -1.95 -1.52 19.77
CA THR A 171 -3.31 -1.21 20.22
C THR A 171 -3.59 -1.82 21.59
N LEU A 172 -3.23 -3.09 21.81
CA LEU A 172 -3.39 -3.75 23.12
C LEU A 172 -2.53 -3.07 24.19
N THR A 173 -1.27 -2.76 23.89
CA THR A 173 -0.38 -2.08 24.83
C THR A 173 -0.93 -0.73 25.25
N MET A 174 -1.35 0.08 24.26
CA MET A 174 -1.91 1.41 24.55
C MET A 174 -3.24 1.32 25.30
N ALA A 175 -4.12 0.36 24.95
CA ALA A 175 -5.39 0.17 25.65
C ALA A 175 -5.20 -0.25 27.11
N LEU A 176 -4.25 -1.14 27.39
CA LEU A 176 -3.91 -1.56 28.75
C LEU A 176 -3.33 -0.41 29.57
N LEU A 177 -2.42 0.37 28.99
CA LEU A 177 -1.84 1.54 29.65
C LEU A 177 -2.87 2.65 29.85
N ALA A 178 -3.75 2.89 28.89
CA ALA A 178 -4.78 3.92 29.00
C ALA A 178 -5.79 3.64 30.13
N TYR A 179 -5.96 2.37 30.52
CA TYR A 179 -6.82 2.01 31.65
C TYR A 179 -6.26 2.50 33.01
N SER A 180 -4.95 2.45 33.20
CA SER A 180 -4.31 2.88 34.46
C SER A 180 -3.76 4.30 34.36
N GLU A 181 -3.06 4.63 33.30
CA GLU A 181 -2.32 5.88 33.12
C GLU A 181 -2.43 6.41 31.68
N PRO A 182 -3.49 7.18 31.34
CA PRO A 182 -3.75 7.64 29.98
C PRO A 182 -2.59 8.41 29.33
N LEU A 183 -1.83 9.18 30.12
CA LEU A 183 -0.67 9.92 29.64
C LEU A 183 0.43 8.98 29.12
N TRP A 184 0.73 7.90 29.84
CA TRP A 184 1.75 6.95 29.42
C TRP A 184 1.36 6.21 28.13
N ALA A 185 0.07 5.96 27.93
CA ALA A 185 -0.42 5.40 26.66
C ALA A 185 -0.04 6.28 25.46
N MET A 186 -0.10 7.61 25.61
CA MET A 186 0.27 8.55 24.55
C MET A 186 1.78 8.55 24.24
N PHE A 187 2.63 8.16 25.18
CA PHE A 187 4.08 8.07 24.94
C PHE A 187 4.52 6.77 24.26
N VAL A 188 3.66 5.75 24.15
CA VAL A 188 3.99 4.50 23.45
C VAL A 188 4.49 4.75 22.01
N PRO A 189 3.80 5.52 21.15
CA PRO A 189 4.32 5.82 19.81
C PRO A 189 5.66 6.56 19.80
N VAL A 190 5.91 7.43 20.80
CA VAL A 190 7.17 8.15 20.94
C VAL A 190 8.31 7.18 21.23
N VAL A 191 8.11 6.23 22.16
CA VAL A 191 9.08 5.19 22.50
C VAL A 191 9.33 4.27 21.27
N LEU A 192 8.28 3.94 20.51
CA LEU A 192 8.38 3.11 19.32
C LEU A 192 9.15 3.76 18.17
N ALA A 193 9.34 5.08 18.18
CA ALA A 193 10.21 5.75 17.22
C ALA A 193 11.65 5.21 17.27
N VAL A 194 12.16 4.83 18.45
CA VAL A 194 13.53 4.31 18.61
C VAL A 194 13.74 2.99 17.85
N PRO A 195 12.98 1.90 18.09
CA PRO A 195 13.14 0.67 17.34
C PRO A 195 12.78 0.84 15.84
N MET A 196 11.89 1.78 15.51
CA MET A 196 11.62 2.13 14.11
C MET A 196 12.84 2.70 13.41
N PHE A 197 13.62 3.59 14.06
CA PHE A 197 14.90 4.08 13.56
C PHE A 197 15.94 2.97 13.42
N VAL A 198 16.02 2.06 14.39
CA VAL A 198 16.91 0.91 14.32
C VAL A 198 16.58 0.05 13.11
N ALA A 199 15.31 -0.28 12.92
CA ALA A 199 14.84 -1.03 11.75
C ALA A 199 15.17 -0.31 10.44
N LEU A 200 14.91 1.00 10.36
CA LEU A 200 15.21 1.80 9.18
C LEU A 200 16.72 1.82 8.84
N ASN A 201 17.58 1.89 9.85
CA ASN A 201 19.03 1.89 9.65
C ASN A 201 19.59 0.53 9.20
N GLN A 202 18.93 -0.57 9.56
CA GLN A 202 19.30 -1.91 9.10
C GLN A 202 18.99 -2.16 7.63
N ILE A 203 18.10 -1.35 7.01
CA ILE A 203 17.84 -1.42 5.57
C ILE A 203 19.02 -0.79 4.84
N ARG A 204 19.76 -1.56 4.06
CA ARG A 204 20.94 -1.08 3.32
C ARG A 204 20.53 -0.18 2.16
N ALA A 205 20.95 1.08 2.18
CA ALA A 205 20.61 2.05 1.13
C ALA A 205 21.08 1.61 -0.26
N GLN A 206 22.19 0.89 -0.33
CA GLN A 206 22.81 0.38 -1.57
C GLN A 206 21.97 -0.69 -2.27
N GLU A 207 21.09 -1.39 -1.54
CA GLU A 207 20.21 -2.42 -2.06
C GLU A 207 18.90 -1.83 -2.64
N ILE A 208 18.62 -0.54 -2.41
CA ILE A 208 17.40 0.12 -2.89
C ILE A 208 17.66 0.71 -4.27
N ASP A 209 17.04 0.13 -5.31
CA ASP A 209 17.02 0.72 -6.64
C ASP A 209 15.97 1.84 -6.71
N PHE A 210 16.45 3.08 -6.87
CA PHE A 210 15.59 4.27 -6.89
C PHE A 210 14.73 4.37 -8.14
N GLY A 211 15.20 3.84 -9.27
CA GLY A 211 14.42 3.77 -10.50
C GLY A 211 13.21 2.85 -10.31
N ARG A 212 13.44 1.65 -9.77
CA ARG A 212 12.36 0.71 -9.41
C ARG A 212 11.41 1.31 -8.38
N ALA A 213 11.93 1.94 -7.33
CA ALA A 213 11.14 2.58 -6.26
C ALA A 213 10.22 3.71 -6.75
N SER A 214 10.46 4.27 -7.94
CA SER A 214 9.56 5.21 -8.63
C SER A 214 8.77 4.58 -9.78
N GLY A 215 9.01 3.29 -10.08
CA GLY A 215 8.37 2.58 -11.19
C GLY A 215 8.94 2.91 -12.57
N ALA A 216 10.19 3.41 -12.67
CA ALA A 216 10.87 3.70 -13.94
C ALA A 216 11.43 2.43 -14.60
N LYS A 217 11.52 2.41 -15.96
CA LYS A 217 12.03 1.25 -16.71
C LYS A 217 13.53 1.02 -16.58
N HIS A 218 14.34 2.09 -16.46
CA HIS A 218 15.80 2.03 -16.30
C HIS A 218 16.23 3.23 -15.46
N ALA A 219 16.95 2.97 -14.38
CA ALA A 219 17.70 3.99 -13.67
C ALA A 219 18.98 4.27 -14.47
N HIS A 220 19.01 5.34 -15.29
CA HIS A 220 20.30 5.96 -15.57
C HIS A 220 20.78 6.58 -14.27
N ALA A 221 21.92 6.09 -13.76
CA ALA A 221 22.48 6.40 -12.44
C ALA A 221 22.65 7.90 -12.15
N ASP A 222 22.61 8.78 -13.16
CA ASP A 222 23.00 10.17 -13.04
C ASP A 222 21.89 11.22 -13.18
N ARG A 223 20.68 10.85 -13.54
CA ARG A 223 19.58 11.82 -13.64
C ARG A 223 18.31 11.31 -12.95
N PRO A 224 17.70 12.12 -12.04
CA PRO A 224 16.38 11.80 -11.55
C PRO A 224 15.45 11.64 -12.77
N PRO A 225 14.55 10.64 -12.77
CA PRO A 225 13.59 10.51 -13.85
C PRO A 225 12.86 11.85 -13.98
N ARG A 226 13.14 12.57 -15.09
CA ARG A 226 12.35 13.77 -15.39
C ARG A 226 10.92 13.31 -15.51
N ALA A 227 10.11 13.64 -14.54
CA ALA A 227 8.67 13.39 -14.58
C ALA A 227 8.14 14.05 -15.87
N ARG A 228 7.89 13.24 -16.90
CA ARG A 228 7.24 13.70 -18.10
C ARG A 228 5.93 14.37 -17.65
N ARG A 229 5.76 15.62 -17.99
CA ARG A 229 4.64 16.48 -17.57
C ARG A 229 3.28 16.07 -18.18
N ASP A 230 3.26 14.89 -18.82
CA ASP A 230 2.08 14.39 -19.52
C ASP A 230 1.08 13.87 -18.49
N GLY A 231 -0.15 14.38 -18.52
CA GLY A 231 -1.29 13.90 -17.73
C GLY A 231 -1.72 12.45 -18.06
N THR A 232 -0.74 11.60 -18.39
CA THR A 232 -0.93 10.23 -18.89
C THR A 232 -1.48 9.27 -17.85
N LEU A 233 -1.28 9.53 -16.53
CA LEU A 233 -1.84 8.67 -15.48
C LEU A 233 -3.38 8.74 -15.46
N LEU A 234 -3.93 9.95 -15.57
CA LEU A 234 -5.39 10.16 -15.63
C LEU A 234 -6.04 9.61 -16.90
N LYS A 235 -5.24 9.30 -17.95
CA LYS A 235 -5.72 8.67 -19.17
C LYS A 235 -5.70 7.12 -19.10
N LYS A 236 -5.08 6.53 -18.06
CA LYS A 236 -5.04 5.08 -17.90
C LYS A 236 -6.36 4.54 -17.36
N ARG A 237 -7.24 4.11 -18.25
CA ARG A 237 -8.58 3.60 -17.94
C ARG A 237 -8.59 2.57 -16.81
N ARG A 238 -7.61 1.66 -16.75
CA ARG A 238 -7.50 0.65 -15.68
C ARG A 238 -7.32 1.27 -14.30
N LEU A 239 -6.50 2.33 -14.19
CA LEU A 239 -6.28 3.03 -12.93
C LEU A 239 -7.53 3.79 -12.48
N LEU A 240 -8.24 4.45 -13.41
CA LEU A 240 -9.48 5.17 -13.11
C LEU A 240 -10.60 4.23 -12.66
N ILE A 241 -10.76 3.08 -13.34
CA ILE A 241 -11.76 2.08 -12.94
C ILE A 241 -11.43 1.55 -11.54
N PHE A 242 -10.16 1.21 -11.28
CA PHE A 242 -9.76 0.73 -9.96
C PHE A 242 -9.95 1.80 -8.87
N ALA A 243 -9.64 3.07 -9.17
CA ALA A 243 -9.89 4.18 -8.25
C ALA A 243 -11.39 4.36 -7.96
N ALA A 244 -12.26 4.29 -8.97
CA ALA A 244 -13.71 4.34 -8.78
C ALA A 244 -14.22 3.17 -7.92
N CYS A 245 -13.74 1.94 -8.17
CA CYS A 245 -14.06 0.78 -7.32
C CYS A 245 -13.61 1.00 -5.87
N ALA A 246 -12.42 1.59 -5.66
CA ALA A 246 -11.90 1.84 -4.32
C ALA A 246 -12.68 2.94 -3.57
N VAL A 247 -13.18 3.97 -4.26
CA VAL A 247 -14.10 4.96 -3.66
C VAL A 247 -15.37 4.26 -3.18
N LEU A 248 -16.02 3.50 -4.06
CA LEU A 248 -17.25 2.79 -3.72
C LEU A 248 -17.02 1.80 -2.56
N PHE A 249 -15.87 1.11 -2.55
CA PHE A 249 -15.48 0.27 -1.44
C PHE A 249 -15.41 1.07 -0.13
N GLN A 250 -14.74 2.22 -0.14
CA GLN A 250 -14.58 3.03 1.08
C GLN A 250 -15.90 3.67 1.53
N VAL A 251 -16.76 4.07 0.60
CA VAL A 251 -18.11 4.56 0.93
C VAL A 251 -18.90 3.48 1.66
N ALA A 252 -18.83 2.23 1.22
CA ALA A 252 -19.52 1.11 1.89
C ALA A 252 -18.84 0.66 3.18
N ASN A 253 -17.49 0.76 3.29
CA ASN A 253 -16.71 0.18 4.39
C ASN A 253 -16.53 1.10 5.60
N ALA A 254 -16.24 2.40 5.38
CA ALA A 254 -15.68 3.26 6.42
C ALA A 254 -16.64 3.50 7.60
N SER A 255 -17.95 3.43 7.38
CA SER A 255 -18.95 3.63 8.44
C SER A 255 -19.38 2.37 9.16
N MET A 256 -19.00 1.18 8.69
CA MET A 256 -19.47 -0.06 9.31
C MET A 256 -19.04 -0.16 10.78
N LEU A 257 -17.77 0.11 11.07
CA LEU A 257 -17.25 0.07 12.44
C LEU A 257 -17.84 1.19 13.34
N PRO A 258 -17.89 2.48 12.93
CA PRO A 258 -18.56 3.53 13.70
C PRO A 258 -20.03 3.22 13.99
N LEU A 259 -20.79 2.73 13.02
CA LEU A 259 -22.21 2.37 13.24
C LEU A 259 -22.36 1.19 14.18
N ALA A 260 -21.52 0.15 14.07
CA ALA A 260 -21.54 -0.99 14.97
C ALA A 260 -21.15 -0.59 16.40
N SER A 261 -20.15 0.29 16.54
CA SER A 261 -19.76 0.84 17.85
C SER A 261 -20.86 1.68 18.47
N GLY A 262 -21.56 2.50 17.64
CA GLY A 262 -22.71 3.30 18.06
C GLY A 262 -23.89 2.43 18.51
N LEU A 263 -24.18 1.33 17.82
CA LEU A 263 -25.21 0.37 18.19
C LEU A 263 -24.92 -0.25 19.58
N LEU A 264 -23.68 -0.70 19.82
CA LEU A 264 -23.28 -1.28 21.11
C LEU A 264 -23.39 -0.25 22.26
N ALA A 265 -23.03 1.01 21.99
CA ALA A 265 -23.15 2.08 22.98
C ALA A 265 -24.61 2.43 23.28
N TYR A 266 -25.49 2.44 22.27
CA TYR A 266 -26.91 2.73 22.40
C TYR A 266 -27.66 1.69 23.25
N GLU A 267 -27.30 0.40 23.11
CA GLU A 267 -27.88 -0.69 23.90
C GLU A 267 -27.42 -0.68 25.37
N GLY A 268 -26.70 0.35 25.83
CA GLY A 268 -26.34 0.56 27.22
C GLY A 268 -25.39 -0.47 27.81
N MET A 269 -24.61 -1.16 26.98
CA MET A 269 -23.68 -2.19 27.41
C MET A 269 -22.55 -1.62 28.25
N ARG A 270 -22.50 -1.96 29.54
CA ARG A 270 -21.42 -1.58 30.47
C ARG A 270 -20.02 -2.00 29.97
N GLN A 271 -19.95 -2.92 29.01
CA GLN A 271 -18.73 -3.47 28.42
C GLN A 271 -18.54 -3.06 26.95
N ALA A 272 -19.08 -1.91 26.51
CA ALA A 272 -18.96 -1.48 25.12
C ALA A 272 -17.48 -1.31 24.67
N ALA A 273 -16.61 -0.79 25.53
CA ALA A 273 -15.21 -0.57 25.18
C ALA A 273 -14.40 -1.85 24.85
N PRO A 274 -14.44 -2.93 25.64
CA PRO A 274 -13.83 -4.22 25.25
C PRO A 274 -14.40 -4.82 23.97
N LEU A 275 -15.72 -4.68 23.76
CA LEU A 275 -16.37 -5.18 22.54
C LEU A 275 -15.92 -4.40 21.29
N VAL A 276 -15.84 -3.07 21.39
CA VAL A 276 -15.31 -2.22 20.31
C VAL A 276 -13.83 -2.56 20.02
N ALA A 277 -13.02 -2.78 21.07
CA ALA A 277 -11.64 -3.22 20.89
C ALA A 277 -11.57 -4.57 20.16
N ALA A 278 -12.44 -5.52 20.48
CA ALA A 278 -12.52 -6.80 19.76
C ALA A 278 -12.90 -6.61 18.27
N LEU A 279 -13.83 -5.69 17.95
CA LEU A 279 -14.18 -5.35 16.57
C LEU A 279 -12.99 -4.80 15.77
N ILE A 280 -12.00 -4.17 16.42
CA ILE A 280 -10.79 -3.65 15.78
C ILE A 280 -9.70 -4.72 15.68
N ILE A 281 -9.54 -5.56 16.70
CA ILE A 281 -8.45 -6.52 16.80
C ILE A 281 -8.70 -7.74 15.92
N VAL A 282 -9.94 -8.25 15.83
CA VAL A 282 -10.27 -9.46 15.06
C VAL A 282 -9.88 -9.33 13.58
N PRO A 283 -10.22 -8.26 12.85
CA PRO A 283 -9.75 -8.08 11.47
C PRO A 283 -8.24 -8.16 11.35
N GLN A 284 -7.52 -7.50 12.25
CA GLN A 284 -6.04 -7.48 12.21
C GLN A 284 -5.44 -8.87 12.45
N LEU A 285 -6.03 -9.69 13.33
CA LEU A 285 -5.60 -11.08 13.52
C LEU A 285 -5.79 -11.91 12.25
N ILE A 286 -6.90 -11.73 11.54
CA ILE A 286 -7.15 -12.38 10.25
C ILE A 286 -6.13 -11.91 9.21
N GLU A 287 -5.79 -10.63 9.19
CA GLU A 287 -4.74 -10.10 8.31
C GLU A 287 -3.38 -10.72 8.60
N VAL A 288 -3.00 -10.88 9.87
CA VAL A 288 -1.74 -11.56 10.26
C VAL A 288 -1.66 -12.98 9.68
N LEU A 289 -2.77 -13.70 9.70
CA LEU A 289 -2.83 -15.08 9.23
C LEU A 289 -2.85 -15.17 7.70
N LEU A 290 -3.66 -14.35 7.04
CA LEU A 290 -3.94 -14.45 5.61
C LEU A 290 -2.98 -13.67 4.71
N ALA A 291 -2.30 -12.62 5.22
CA ALA A 291 -1.51 -11.73 4.37
C ALA A 291 -0.41 -12.44 3.54
N PRO A 292 0.38 -13.38 4.08
CA PRO A 292 1.37 -14.09 3.28
C PRO A 292 0.75 -14.93 2.17
N TRP A 293 -0.41 -15.57 2.47
CA TRP A 293 -1.14 -16.37 1.50
C TRP A 293 -1.73 -15.52 0.38
N VAL A 294 -2.33 -14.36 0.72
CA VAL A 294 -2.86 -13.40 -0.27
C VAL A 294 -1.74 -12.92 -1.20
N GLY A 295 -0.56 -12.57 -0.67
CA GLY A 295 0.59 -12.15 -1.48
C GLY A 295 1.01 -13.24 -2.48
N GLN A 296 1.19 -14.49 -2.02
CA GLN A 296 1.54 -15.62 -2.87
C GLN A 296 0.45 -15.97 -3.89
N ARG A 297 -0.82 -15.90 -3.48
CA ARG A 297 -1.95 -16.19 -4.36
C ARG A 297 -2.08 -15.15 -5.46
N ALA A 298 -1.79 -13.88 -5.15
CA ALA A 298 -1.78 -12.79 -6.12
C ALA A 298 -0.77 -13.04 -7.25
N GLU A 299 0.39 -13.62 -6.94
CA GLU A 299 1.38 -13.99 -7.95
C GLU A 299 0.88 -15.10 -8.88
N LYS A 300 0.12 -16.05 -8.36
CA LYS A 300 -0.34 -17.22 -9.12
C LYS A 300 -1.62 -16.94 -9.91
N SER A 301 -2.67 -16.46 -9.24
CA SER A 301 -4.04 -16.42 -9.77
C SER A 301 -4.44 -15.06 -10.39
N GLY A 302 -3.56 -14.06 -10.34
CA GLY A 302 -3.91 -12.70 -10.76
C GLY A 302 -4.56 -11.87 -9.63
N ARG A 303 -4.94 -10.64 -9.97
CA ARG A 303 -5.42 -9.64 -9.00
C ARG A 303 -6.94 -9.65 -8.88
N LYS A 304 -7.65 -9.77 -10.02
CA LYS A 304 -9.10 -9.66 -10.08
C LYS A 304 -9.85 -10.71 -9.22
N PRO A 305 -9.49 -12.01 -9.20
CA PRO A 305 -10.20 -12.98 -8.37
C PRO A 305 -10.14 -12.66 -6.87
N LEU A 306 -8.98 -12.22 -6.38
CA LEU A 306 -8.82 -11.84 -4.97
C LEU A 306 -9.63 -10.58 -4.64
N LEU A 307 -9.60 -9.58 -5.52
CA LEU A 307 -10.41 -8.37 -5.35
C LEU A 307 -11.90 -8.69 -5.33
N LEU A 308 -12.38 -9.63 -6.16
CA LEU A 308 -13.79 -10.06 -6.13
C LEU A 308 -14.17 -10.66 -4.76
N VAL A 309 -13.30 -11.46 -4.14
CA VAL A 309 -13.51 -12.00 -2.79
C VAL A 309 -13.61 -10.88 -1.76
N ALA A 310 -12.69 -9.90 -1.79
CA ALA A 310 -12.70 -8.77 -0.86
C ALA A 310 -13.96 -7.91 -1.00
N PHE A 311 -14.36 -7.63 -2.24
CA PHE A 311 -15.55 -6.81 -2.50
C PHE A 311 -16.84 -7.56 -2.22
N ALA A 312 -16.90 -8.89 -2.39
CA ALA A 312 -18.05 -9.71 -2.01
C ALA A 312 -18.22 -9.80 -0.49
N ALA A 313 -17.13 -9.83 0.28
CA ALA A 313 -17.20 -9.84 1.73
C ALA A 313 -17.89 -8.59 2.31
N LEU A 314 -17.82 -7.46 1.61
CA LEU A 314 -18.35 -6.17 2.07
C LEU A 314 -19.88 -6.16 2.23
N PRO A 315 -20.69 -6.42 1.17
CA PRO A 315 -22.16 -6.46 1.31
C PRO A 315 -22.62 -7.59 2.22
N ILE A 316 -21.92 -8.73 2.26
CA ILE A 316 -22.24 -9.84 3.17
C ILE A 316 -22.07 -9.37 4.62
N ARG A 317 -20.94 -8.71 4.95
CA ARG A 317 -20.67 -8.19 6.30
C ARG A 317 -21.72 -7.15 6.71
N ALA A 318 -22.03 -6.19 5.84
CA ALA A 318 -23.03 -5.16 6.12
C ALA A 318 -24.43 -5.75 6.34
N MET A 319 -24.82 -6.76 5.54
CA MET A 319 -26.09 -7.45 5.72
C MET A 319 -26.13 -8.23 7.04
N LEU A 320 -25.05 -8.92 7.42
CA LEU A 320 -24.97 -9.60 8.71
C LEU A 320 -25.07 -8.61 9.88
N PHE A 321 -24.50 -7.42 9.78
CA PHE A 321 -24.66 -6.36 10.78
C PHE A 321 -26.09 -5.82 10.83
N ALA A 322 -26.81 -5.77 9.70
CA ALA A 322 -28.20 -5.35 9.69
C ALA A 322 -29.16 -6.35 10.36
N LEU A 323 -28.78 -7.64 10.37
CA LEU A 323 -29.64 -8.74 10.86
C LEU A 323 -29.47 -9.06 12.34
N THR A 324 -28.43 -8.53 13.02
CA THR A 324 -28.16 -8.88 14.41
C THR A 324 -27.57 -7.71 15.21
N SER A 325 -28.00 -7.58 16.45
CA SER A 325 -27.36 -6.72 17.47
C SER A 325 -26.51 -7.53 18.48
N ASN A 326 -26.44 -8.85 18.33
CA ASN A 326 -25.66 -9.68 19.23
C ASN A 326 -24.14 -9.35 19.09
N PRO A 327 -23.47 -8.91 20.18
CA PRO A 327 -22.08 -8.47 20.13
C PRO A 327 -21.12 -9.55 19.63
N LEU A 328 -21.33 -10.81 20.03
CA LEU A 328 -20.48 -11.92 19.60
C LEU A 328 -20.61 -12.15 18.08
N ALA A 329 -21.84 -12.09 17.56
CA ALA A 329 -22.08 -12.23 16.13
C ALA A 329 -21.44 -11.06 15.34
N LEU A 330 -21.50 -9.83 15.84
CA LEU A 330 -20.83 -8.67 15.25
C LEU A 330 -19.31 -8.88 15.22
N ILE A 331 -18.71 -9.37 16.31
CA ILE A 331 -17.25 -9.68 16.39
C ILE A 331 -16.87 -10.76 15.40
N VAL A 332 -17.62 -11.85 15.31
CA VAL A 332 -17.33 -12.94 14.34
C VAL A 332 -17.45 -12.44 12.90
N THR A 333 -18.41 -11.59 12.63
CA THR A 333 -18.58 -10.99 11.30
C THR A 333 -17.37 -10.15 10.86
N GLN A 334 -16.57 -9.62 11.79
CA GLN A 334 -15.35 -8.88 11.50
C GLN A 334 -14.23 -9.72 10.85
N VAL A 335 -14.35 -11.03 10.84
CA VAL A 335 -13.49 -11.91 10.02
C VAL A 335 -13.56 -11.50 8.54
N LEU A 336 -14.74 -11.11 8.04
CA LEU A 336 -14.93 -10.63 6.67
C LEU A 336 -14.20 -9.30 6.43
N ASP A 337 -14.11 -8.43 7.44
CA ASP A 337 -13.33 -7.20 7.36
C ASP A 337 -11.83 -7.50 7.21
N GLY A 338 -11.32 -8.43 8.00
CA GLY A 338 -9.93 -8.86 7.89
C GLY A 338 -9.59 -9.44 6.51
N ILE A 339 -10.51 -10.21 5.91
CA ILE A 339 -10.35 -10.73 4.54
C ILE A 339 -10.31 -9.56 3.53
N SER A 340 -11.25 -8.62 3.64
CA SER A 340 -11.30 -7.44 2.76
C SER A 340 -10.08 -6.55 2.93
N GLY A 341 -9.68 -6.29 4.17
CA GLY A 341 -8.54 -5.44 4.53
C GLY A 341 -7.22 -5.97 3.99
N VAL A 342 -6.93 -7.26 4.23
CA VAL A 342 -5.67 -7.87 3.77
C VAL A 342 -5.58 -7.89 2.25
N VAL A 343 -6.67 -8.23 1.56
CA VAL A 343 -6.68 -8.26 0.09
C VAL A 343 -6.51 -6.85 -0.47
N LEU A 344 -7.28 -5.88 0.02
CA LEU A 344 -7.20 -4.50 -0.47
C LEU A 344 -5.83 -3.88 -0.18
N GLY A 345 -5.27 -4.11 1.01
CA GLY A 345 -3.95 -3.60 1.40
C GLY A 345 -2.83 -4.10 0.47
N VAL A 346 -2.82 -5.39 0.14
CA VAL A 346 -1.83 -5.97 -0.78
C VAL A 346 -2.12 -5.58 -2.23
N MET A 347 -3.39 -5.69 -2.68
CA MET A 347 -3.76 -5.49 -4.08
C MET A 347 -3.64 -4.02 -4.52
N THR A 348 -3.90 -3.06 -3.64
CA THR A 348 -3.78 -1.63 -3.98
C THR A 348 -2.38 -1.30 -4.49
N ALA A 349 -1.36 -1.66 -3.72
CA ALA A 349 0.02 -1.40 -4.12
C ALA A 349 0.42 -2.17 -5.39
N LEU A 350 -0.07 -3.42 -5.55
CA LEU A 350 0.22 -4.23 -6.74
C LEU A 350 -0.42 -3.67 -8.00
N VAL A 351 -1.72 -3.37 -7.97
CA VAL A 351 -2.44 -2.81 -9.14
C VAL A 351 -1.83 -1.48 -9.55
N ILE A 352 -1.48 -0.62 -8.59
CA ILE A 352 -0.81 0.65 -8.90
C ILE A 352 0.56 0.38 -9.52
N ALA A 353 1.36 -0.56 -8.99
CA ALA A 353 2.67 -0.92 -9.53
C ALA A 353 2.57 -1.47 -10.96
N ASP A 354 1.62 -2.38 -11.22
CA ASP A 354 1.39 -2.97 -12.54
C ASP A 354 1.01 -1.89 -13.57
N VAL A 355 0.08 -1.00 -13.20
CA VAL A 355 -0.41 0.05 -14.11
C VAL A 355 0.62 1.17 -14.32
N THR A 356 1.44 1.50 -13.34
CA THR A 356 2.42 2.59 -13.42
C THR A 356 3.81 2.11 -13.86
N LYS A 357 4.01 0.83 -14.10
CA LYS A 357 5.27 0.24 -14.54
C LYS A 357 5.88 1.01 -15.72
N GLY A 358 7.12 1.43 -15.56
CA GLY A 358 7.87 2.18 -16.56
C GLY A 358 7.53 3.67 -16.70
N THR A 359 6.64 4.22 -15.87
CA THR A 359 6.25 5.63 -15.93
C THR A 359 7.10 6.55 -15.04
N GLY A 360 7.77 6.01 -14.01
CA GLY A 360 8.46 6.80 -13.00
C GLY A 360 7.52 7.59 -12.06
N ARG A 361 6.23 7.20 -11.96
CA ARG A 361 5.19 7.92 -11.19
C ARG A 361 4.39 7.00 -10.27
N PHE A 362 5.03 5.98 -9.77
CA PHE A 362 4.39 5.02 -8.88
C PHE A 362 3.86 5.68 -7.60
N ASN A 363 4.68 6.52 -6.97
CA ASN A 363 4.32 7.14 -5.69
C ASN A 363 3.26 8.24 -5.87
N LEU A 364 3.31 9.00 -6.97
CA LEU A 364 2.24 9.93 -7.32
C LEU A 364 0.90 9.20 -7.47
N ALA A 365 0.90 8.08 -8.18
CA ALA A 365 -0.33 7.28 -8.35
C ALA A 365 -0.85 6.73 -7.01
N GLN A 366 0.04 6.32 -6.10
CA GLN A 366 -0.35 5.94 -4.73
C GLN A 366 -0.99 7.11 -3.97
N GLY A 367 -0.39 8.30 -4.02
CA GLY A 367 -0.94 9.50 -3.39
C GLY A 367 -2.31 9.87 -3.94
N MET A 368 -2.47 9.86 -5.28
CA MET A 368 -3.77 10.11 -5.93
C MET A 368 -4.81 9.07 -5.50
N PHE A 369 -4.44 7.80 -5.48
CA PHE A 369 -5.33 6.72 -5.08
C PHE A 369 -5.74 6.85 -3.60
N GLY A 370 -4.80 7.15 -2.72
CA GLY A 370 -5.09 7.40 -1.31
C GLY A 370 -6.04 8.57 -1.09
N THR A 371 -5.83 9.71 -1.80
CA THR A 371 -6.74 10.87 -1.73
C THR A 371 -8.17 10.46 -2.13
N VAL A 372 -8.30 9.71 -3.22
CA VAL A 372 -9.60 9.26 -3.73
C VAL A 372 -10.28 8.31 -2.72
N MET A 373 -9.54 7.37 -2.14
CA MET A 373 -10.04 6.51 -1.06
C MET A 373 -10.47 7.32 0.17
N GLY A 374 -9.68 8.31 0.55
CA GLY A 374 -9.99 9.17 1.70
C GLY A 374 -11.27 10.00 1.49
N ILE A 375 -11.52 10.47 0.26
CA ILE A 375 -12.80 11.12 -0.10
C ILE A 375 -13.97 10.16 0.11
N GLY A 376 -13.86 8.91 -0.38
CA GLY A 376 -14.90 7.89 -0.15
C GLY A 376 -15.14 7.61 1.33
N ALA A 377 -14.07 7.47 2.10
CA ALA A 377 -14.14 7.27 3.55
C ALA A 377 -14.79 8.43 4.30
N SER A 378 -14.58 9.67 3.85
CA SER A 378 -15.19 10.86 4.45
C SER A 378 -16.68 11.01 4.13
N LEU A 379 -17.12 10.54 2.96
CA LEU A 379 -18.54 10.57 2.56
C LEU A 379 -19.37 9.50 3.28
N SER A 380 -18.78 8.36 3.59
CA SER A 380 -19.45 7.21 4.18
C SER A 380 -20.23 7.54 5.48
N PRO A 381 -19.65 8.17 6.52
CA PRO A 381 -20.39 8.50 7.75
C PRO A 381 -21.53 9.49 7.53
N ALA A 382 -21.39 10.42 6.59
CA ALA A 382 -22.43 11.38 6.28
C ALA A 382 -23.67 10.69 5.66
N LEU A 383 -23.45 9.78 4.72
CA LEU A 383 -24.53 9.06 4.04
C LEU A 383 -25.18 8.04 4.98
N SER A 384 -24.39 7.13 5.54
CA SER A 384 -24.92 6.07 6.40
C SER A 384 -25.49 6.59 7.72
N GLY A 385 -24.89 7.63 8.30
CA GLY A 385 -25.36 8.28 9.52
C GLY A 385 -26.70 8.97 9.33
N LEU A 386 -26.90 9.65 8.19
CA LEU A 386 -28.19 10.27 7.85
C LEU A 386 -29.30 9.21 7.74
N ILE A 387 -29.02 8.09 7.06
CA ILE A 387 -29.97 6.99 6.92
C ILE A 387 -30.24 6.34 8.27
N ALA A 388 -29.21 6.09 9.07
CA ALA A 388 -29.36 5.49 10.40
C ALA A 388 -30.14 6.39 11.36
N HIS A 389 -29.98 7.72 11.26
CA HIS A 389 -30.73 8.69 12.07
C HIS A 389 -32.23 8.67 11.78
N HIS A 390 -32.63 8.59 10.49
CA HIS A 390 -34.03 8.64 10.09
C HIS A 390 -34.73 7.28 10.11
N PHE A 391 -34.02 6.20 9.82
CA PHE A 391 -34.61 4.87 9.59
C PHE A 391 -34.07 3.78 10.53
N GLY A 392 -33.18 4.15 11.45
CA GLY A 392 -32.56 3.21 12.40
C GLY A 392 -31.26 2.58 11.91
N HIS A 393 -30.48 2.00 12.84
CA HIS A 393 -29.16 1.41 12.57
C HIS A 393 -29.18 0.31 11.52
N SER A 394 -30.20 -0.58 11.54
CA SER A 394 -30.33 -1.65 10.55
C SER A 394 -30.47 -1.11 9.12
N ALA A 395 -31.24 -0.03 8.92
CA ALA A 395 -31.36 0.64 7.63
C ALA A 395 -30.01 1.24 7.17
N GLY A 396 -29.24 1.81 8.09
CA GLY A 396 -27.87 2.27 7.82
C GLY A 396 -26.98 1.14 7.29
N PHE A 397 -27.01 -0.04 7.92
CA PHE A 397 -26.25 -1.20 7.44
C PHE A 397 -26.76 -1.76 6.10
N VAL A 398 -28.08 -1.77 5.89
CA VAL A 398 -28.67 -2.18 4.59
C VAL A 398 -28.21 -1.24 3.46
N SER A 399 -28.14 0.07 3.71
CA SER A 399 -27.61 1.01 2.71
C SER A 399 -26.15 0.72 2.36
N LEU A 400 -25.30 0.46 3.38
CA LEU A 400 -23.90 0.08 3.18
C LEU A 400 -23.78 -1.26 2.42
N ALA A 401 -24.69 -2.21 2.65
CA ALA A 401 -24.75 -3.45 1.87
C ALA A 401 -25.06 -3.19 0.39
N GLY A 402 -26.02 -2.30 0.11
CA GLY A 402 -26.36 -1.86 -1.26
C GLY A 402 -25.16 -1.19 -1.95
N GLU A 403 -24.49 -0.26 -1.27
CA GLU A 403 -23.29 0.41 -1.76
C GLU A 403 -22.17 -0.59 -2.04
N GLY A 404 -21.91 -1.55 -1.12
CA GLY A 404 -20.95 -2.63 -1.28
C GLY A 404 -21.30 -3.56 -2.45
N PHE A 405 -22.56 -3.86 -2.67
CA PHE A 405 -23.03 -4.63 -3.83
C PHE A 405 -22.77 -3.89 -5.16
N VAL A 406 -23.06 -2.58 -5.21
CA VAL A 406 -22.73 -1.75 -6.37
C VAL A 406 -21.23 -1.75 -6.62
N ALA A 407 -20.40 -1.60 -5.58
CA ALA A 407 -18.95 -1.67 -5.69
C ALA A 407 -18.47 -3.01 -6.28
N LEU A 408 -19.04 -4.13 -5.81
CA LEU A 408 -18.75 -5.47 -6.33
C LEU A 408 -19.11 -5.62 -7.81
N VAL A 409 -20.31 -5.16 -8.21
CA VAL A 409 -20.78 -5.22 -9.60
C VAL A 409 -19.88 -4.38 -10.51
N VAL A 410 -19.55 -3.14 -10.10
CA VAL A 410 -18.66 -2.26 -10.87
C VAL A 410 -17.29 -2.91 -11.04
N LEU A 411 -16.74 -3.50 -10.00
CA LEU A 411 -15.46 -4.20 -10.06
C LEU A 411 -15.52 -5.42 -10.99
N ALA A 412 -16.57 -6.24 -10.85
CA ALA A 412 -16.74 -7.47 -11.65
C ALA A 412 -16.82 -7.19 -13.15
N VAL A 413 -17.62 -6.15 -13.51
CA VAL A 413 -17.92 -5.81 -14.92
C VAL A 413 -16.79 -5.01 -15.56
N PHE A 414 -16.27 -3.98 -14.88
CA PHE A 414 -15.42 -2.99 -15.52
C PHE A 414 -13.92 -3.19 -15.28
N LEU A 415 -13.50 -3.86 -14.18
CA LEU A 415 -12.07 -4.05 -13.92
C LEU A 415 -11.55 -5.26 -14.72
N PRO A 416 -10.64 -5.05 -15.71
CA PRO A 416 -9.93 -6.15 -16.35
C PRO A 416 -8.83 -6.68 -15.40
N GLU A 417 -8.32 -7.90 -15.69
CA GLU A 417 -7.13 -8.42 -15.00
C GLU A 417 -5.95 -7.47 -15.24
N THR A 418 -5.22 -7.14 -14.18
CA THR A 418 -4.10 -6.20 -14.25
C THR A 418 -2.74 -6.88 -14.29
N LYS A 419 -2.69 -8.17 -13.91
CA LYS A 419 -1.47 -8.97 -14.05
C LYS A 419 -1.11 -9.07 -15.53
N GLU A 420 0.12 -8.67 -15.88
CA GLU A 420 0.65 -8.97 -17.21
C GLU A 420 0.87 -10.49 -17.30
N ASP A 421 0.28 -11.12 -18.33
CA ASP A 421 0.66 -12.49 -18.68
C ASP A 421 2.14 -12.46 -19.06
N THR A 422 3.00 -12.92 -18.15
CA THR A 422 4.34 -13.34 -18.55
C THR A 422 4.13 -14.46 -19.53
N PRO A 423 4.60 -14.35 -20.80
CA PRO A 423 4.56 -15.49 -21.70
C PRO A 423 5.27 -16.62 -20.95
N HIS A 424 4.56 -17.68 -20.66
CA HIS A 424 5.17 -18.91 -20.24
C HIS A 424 6.14 -19.26 -21.38
N LEU A 425 7.44 -19.03 -21.17
CA LEU A 425 8.45 -19.70 -21.96
C LEU A 425 8.18 -21.17 -21.66
N ASP A 426 7.50 -21.83 -22.61
CA ASP A 426 7.40 -23.28 -22.65
C ASP A 426 8.82 -23.85 -22.66
N VAL A 427 9.36 -24.07 -21.47
CA VAL A 427 10.65 -24.74 -21.24
C VAL A 427 10.56 -26.24 -21.59
N ALA A 428 9.48 -26.65 -22.24
CA ALA A 428 9.26 -28.04 -22.63
C ALA A 428 8.84 -28.17 -24.10
N ARG A 429 9.56 -27.53 -25.03
CA ARG A 429 9.67 -28.12 -26.37
C ARG A 429 11.01 -28.86 -26.46
N PRO A 430 11.02 -30.20 -26.53
CA PRO A 430 12.24 -30.93 -26.81
C PRO A 430 12.79 -30.47 -28.15
N LEU A 431 14.07 -30.16 -28.17
CA LEU A 431 14.84 -29.68 -29.34
C LEU A 431 14.82 -30.60 -30.58
N ASN A 432 13.98 -31.62 -30.62
CA ASN A 432 13.90 -32.61 -31.66
C ASN A 432 12.92 -32.28 -32.81
N SER A 433 12.31 -31.10 -32.87
CA SER A 433 11.38 -30.75 -33.97
C SER A 433 11.78 -29.54 -34.79
N LEU A 434 13.04 -29.13 -34.75
CA LEU A 434 13.59 -28.20 -35.72
C LEU A 434 14.11 -28.98 -36.93
N SER A 435 13.21 -29.48 -37.76
CA SER A 435 13.48 -29.73 -39.14
C SER A 435 13.80 -28.39 -39.79
N SER A 436 15.06 -28.18 -40.11
CA SER A 436 15.56 -27.05 -40.90
C SER A 436 14.72 -26.87 -42.18
N PRO A 437 14.20 -25.65 -42.46
CA PRO A 437 13.61 -25.40 -43.76
C PRO A 437 14.73 -25.50 -44.83
N PRO A 438 14.45 -26.07 -46.04
CA PRO A 438 15.46 -26.20 -47.07
C PRO A 438 15.93 -24.83 -47.53
N LEU A 439 17.25 -24.64 -47.56
CA LEU A 439 17.93 -23.50 -48.17
C LEU A 439 17.46 -23.36 -49.62
N LYS A 440 16.61 -22.35 -49.91
CA LYS A 440 16.38 -21.94 -51.31
C LYS A 440 17.64 -21.25 -51.82
N VAL A 441 18.41 -21.98 -52.60
CA VAL A 441 19.50 -21.44 -53.43
C VAL A 441 18.88 -20.54 -54.47
N CYS A 442 19.14 -19.23 -54.41
CA CYS A 442 18.82 -18.28 -55.49
C CYS A 442 20.01 -18.21 -56.45
N PRO A 443 19.87 -18.63 -57.70
CA PRO A 443 20.93 -18.43 -58.70
C PRO A 443 20.71 -17.07 -59.38
N LYS A 444 21.79 -16.29 -59.44
CA LYS A 444 22.01 -15.07 -60.25
C LYS A 444 21.99 -13.75 -59.46
N ALA A 445 23.18 -13.26 -59.18
CA ALA A 445 23.54 -11.86 -59.39
C ALA A 445 25.06 -11.72 -59.35
N GLY A 446 25.57 -11.17 -60.41
CA GLY A 446 26.98 -11.04 -60.73
C GLY A 446 27.75 -10.04 -59.88
N TRP A 447 29.03 -10.13 -60.03
CA TRP A 447 30.09 -9.32 -59.47
C TRP A 447 29.87 -7.79 -59.65
N VAL A 448 29.88 -7.01 -58.59
CA VAL A 448 30.31 -5.61 -58.60
C VAL A 448 31.20 -5.37 -57.38
N MET A 449 32.51 -5.28 -57.63
CA MET A 449 33.48 -4.70 -56.69
C MET A 449 33.28 -3.20 -56.67
N SER A 450 32.98 -2.62 -55.49
CA SER A 450 33.21 -1.21 -55.26
C SER A 450 34.06 -1.03 -54.01
N ARG A 451 35.20 -0.38 -54.23
CA ARG A 451 36.21 0.03 -53.25
C ARG A 451 35.58 0.96 -52.22
N VAL A 452 35.67 0.62 -50.94
CA VAL A 452 35.49 1.59 -49.86
C VAL A 452 36.86 2.04 -49.38
N ARG A 453 37.15 3.34 -49.59
CA ARG A 453 38.37 4.02 -49.12
C ARG A 453 38.30 4.20 -47.60
N LEU A 454 39.31 3.69 -46.93
CA LEU A 454 39.63 4.06 -45.56
C LEU A 454 40.12 5.53 -45.52
N HIS A 455 39.38 6.39 -44.86
CA HIS A 455 39.80 7.76 -44.52
C HIS A 455 40.29 7.78 -43.08
N ASN A 456 41.61 7.70 -42.93
CA ASN A 456 42.37 7.91 -41.69
C ASN A 456 42.51 9.40 -41.46
N ARG A 457 41.91 10.00 -40.48
CA ARG A 457 42.21 11.35 -39.97
C ARG A 457 42.79 11.26 -38.61
N ARG A 458 44.10 11.39 -38.53
CA ARG A 458 44.85 11.84 -37.35
C ARG A 458 44.33 13.22 -36.93
N TYR A 459 44.09 13.42 -35.66
CA TYR A 459 44.10 14.74 -35.05
C TYR A 459 45.16 14.73 -33.96
N ASN A 460 46.21 15.51 -34.23
CA ASN A 460 47.30 15.82 -33.31
C ASN A 460 47.16 17.29 -32.93
N ASP A 461 47.41 17.59 -31.67
CA ASP A 461 47.88 18.86 -31.08
C ASP A 461 46.99 20.12 -31.16
N ARG A 462 46.32 20.47 -30.03
CA ARG A 462 46.74 21.58 -29.15
C ARG A 462 45.89 21.60 -27.89
#